data_e13620616aec623ed17ccac8b572bb24
#
_entry.id   e13620616aec623ed17ccac8b572bb24
#
_cell.length_a   1.000
_cell.length_b   1.000
_cell.length_c   1.000
_cell.angle_alpha   90.00
_cell.angle_beta   90.00
_cell.angle_gamma   90.00
#
_symmetry.space_group_name_H-M   'P 1'
#
loop_
_entity.id
_entity.type
_entity.pdbx_description
1 polymer ?
#
loop_
_entity_poly.entity_id
_entity_poly.type
_entity_poly.pdbx_seq_one_letter_code
_entity_poly.pdbx_strand_id
1 'polypeptide(L)'
;MKIAYLGKIQLSDVDLSYLHEAQKLADVDYIMEVNPRFLKGPAFNIGKIYPKSGLFKAVDIYPEMIRLQGQIDLERFYILNTCGRFWLFKSFVTNILLLVFLIRGKYTRIHLAWPPHVYELVLYFLSRKMLLTVHDPFPHTGNDSAIVRFRRKIAFRLIPRLIILNRKQRQDFLDFYRLSPERVIDSQLSCYTYLRSVASDEASFGISGRYILFAGKISRYKGLDYLLPAMKRVHRECPDCRLIVAGGGKFHFDTTEYETLDFIEIRNRFIPDDEMVALIKNCAFMVCPYTDATQSGVIMSAFAFNKPVIATNVGGLPEMVKDRHYGLIIKEKDVDALAESIVSLWRDPELTASFSEEIRRDYSTGEKSWRHIAALLFKEYA
;
A
#
# COMPACT_ATOMS: atom_id res chain seq x y z
N MET A 1 -3.02 2.44 -27.20
CA MET A 1 -4.04 1.73 -26.37
C MET A 1 -4.52 2.71 -25.32
N LYS A 2 -5.85 2.82 -25.13
CA LYS A 2 -6.44 3.73 -24.14
C LYS A 2 -7.08 2.95 -22.99
N ILE A 3 -6.68 3.22 -21.76
CA ILE A 3 -7.08 2.49 -20.55
C ILE A 3 -7.74 3.47 -19.58
N ALA A 4 -8.84 3.03 -18.94
CA ALA A 4 -9.36 3.69 -17.75
C ALA A 4 -8.91 2.91 -16.52
N TYR A 5 -8.23 3.56 -15.59
CA TYR A 5 -7.84 2.99 -14.30
C TYR A 5 -8.74 3.57 -13.21
N LEU A 6 -9.57 2.74 -12.58
CA LEU A 6 -10.51 3.12 -11.54
C LEU A 6 -9.94 2.77 -10.17
N GLY A 7 -9.48 3.80 -9.46
CA GLY A 7 -8.88 3.67 -8.13
C GLY A 7 -9.77 4.16 -7.00
N LYS A 8 -9.36 3.85 -5.80
CA LYS A 8 -9.96 4.33 -4.55
C LYS A 8 -8.94 5.14 -3.78
N ILE A 9 -9.37 6.19 -3.11
CA ILE A 9 -8.46 7.05 -2.32
C ILE A 9 -7.63 6.26 -1.29
N GLN A 10 -8.14 5.13 -0.80
CA GLN A 10 -7.44 4.25 0.15
C GLN A 10 -6.26 3.47 -0.47
N LEU A 11 -6.17 3.39 -1.78
CA LEU A 11 -5.10 2.71 -2.52
C LEU A 11 -4.20 3.70 -3.26
N SER A 12 -4.31 4.97 -2.95
CA SER A 12 -3.63 6.04 -3.70
C SER A 12 -2.10 5.93 -3.72
N ASP A 13 -1.50 5.32 -2.71
CA ASP A 13 -0.06 5.02 -2.65
C ASP A 13 0.37 4.01 -3.74
N VAL A 14 -0.39 2.93 -3.87
CA VAL A 14 -0.18 1.91 -4.91
C VAL A 14 -0.51 2.51 -6.29
N ASP A 15 -1.69 3.14 -6.40
CA ASP A 15 -2.20 3.68 -7.65
C ASP A 15 -1.22 4.69 -8.26
N LEU A 16 -0.75 5.68 -7.49
CA LEU A 16 0.19 6.68 -7.98
C LEU A 16 1.52 6.08 -8.42
N SER A 17 2.04 5.12 -7.63
CA SER A 17 3.29 4.45 -7.95
C SER A 17 3.19 3.62 -9.23
N TYR A 18 2.08 2.93 -9.45
CA TYR A 18 1.80 2.19 -10.68
C TYR A 18 1.59 3.12 -11.88
N LEU A 19 0.74 4.15 -11.72
CA LEU A 19 0.36 5.07 -12.79
C LEU A 19 1.54 5.87 -13.33
N HIS A 20 2.51 6.22 -12.47
CA HIS A 20 3.76 6.87 -12.89
C HIS A 20 4.46 6.12 -14.02
N GLU A 21 4.47 4.79 -13.98
CA GLU A 21 5.08 3.98 -15.04
C GLU A 21 4.08 3.60 -16.14
N ALA A 22 2.82 3.34 -15.78
CA ALA A 22 1.79 2.94 -16.74
C ALA A 22 1.49 4.04 -17.78
N GLN A 23 1.47 5.31 -17.36
CA GLN A 23 1.21 6.45 -18.25
C GLN A 23 2.36 6.73 -19.23
N LYS A 24 3.57 6.20 -18.99
CA LYS A 24 4.68 6.23 -19.96
C LYS A 24 4.50 5.21 -21.08
N LEU A 25 3.70 4.18 -20.86
CA LEU A 25 3.49 3.08 -21.80
C LEU A 25 2.23 3.23 -22.64
N ALA A 26 1.20 3.92 -22.15
CA ALA A 26 -0.06 4.12 -22.86
C ALA A 26 -0.87 5.31 -22.31
N ASP A 27 -1.96 5.62 -23.02
CA ASP A 27 -2.97 6.60 -22.58
C ASP A 27 -3.78 6.03 -21.43
N VAL A 28 -3.40 6.30 -20.19
CA VAL A 28 -4.11 5.84 -18.98
C VAL A 28 -4.80 7.00 -18.30
N ASP A 29 -6.13 7.02 -18.35
CA ASP A 29 -6.95 7.97 -17.59
C ASP A 29 -7.17 7.41 -16.18
N TYR A 30 -6.72 8.13 -15.15
CA TYR A 30 -6.93 7.79 -13.74
C TYR A 30 -8.23 8.40 -13.25
N ILE A 31 -9.11 7.60 -12.70
CA ILE A 31 -10.39 8.03 -12.13
C ILE A 31 -10.44 7.57 -10.67
N MET A 32 -10.30 8.52 -9.74
CA MET A 32 -10.34 8.24 -8.30
C MET A 32 -11.69 8.58 -7.73
N GLU A 33 -12.31 7.65 -7.00
CA GLU A 33 -13.56 7.90 -6.29
C GLU A 33 -13.33 8.62 -4.97
N VAL A 34 -14.12 9.68 -4.74
CA VAL A 34 -14.20 10.43 -3.49
C VAL A 34 -15.66 10.55 -3.07
N ASN A 35 -15.96 10.16 -1.83
CA ASN A 35 -17.30 10.26 -1.26
C ASN A 35 -17.22 10.53 0.26
N PRO A 36 -18.32 10.87 0.96
CA PRO A 36 -18.29 11.25 2.38
C PRO A 36 -17.72 10.18 3.32
N ARG A 37 -17.73 8.91 2.90
CA ARG A 37 -17.16 7.81 3.68
C ARG A 37 -15.65 7.68 3.50
N PHE A 38 -15.12 8.16 2.35
CA PHE A 38 -13.76 7.95 1.94
C PHE A 38 -13.14 9.29 1.50
N LEU A 39 -12.58 10.02 2.47
CA LEU A 39 -11.93 11.33 2.26
C LEU A 39 -10.42 11.29 2.52
N LYS A 40 -9.94 10.19 3.09
CA LYS A 40 -8.53 10.03 3.45
C LYS A 40 -7.98 8.74 2.87
N GLY A 41 -6.79 8.83 2.32
CA GLY A 41 -5.98 7.72 1.86
C GLY A 41 -4.51 7.98 2.16
N PRO A 42 -3.63 7.04 1.85
CA PRO A 42 -2.20 7.18 2.13
C PRO A 42 -1.55 8.38 1.46
N ALA A 43 -1.92 8.70 0.22
CA ALA A 43 -1.34 9.82 -0.53
C ALA A 43 -2.20 11.09 -0.51
N PHE A 44 -3.44 11.02 -0.05
CA PHE A 44 -4.39 12.13 -0.09
C PHE A 44 -5.18 12.28 1.19
N ASN A 45 -5.26 13.51 1.67
CA ASN A 45 -6.18 13.91 2.74
C ASN A 45 -7.07 15.03 2.20
N ILE A 46 -8.27 14.68 1.75
CA ILE A 46 -9.26 15.64 1.28
C ILE A 46 -9.97 16.19 2.50
N GLY A 47 -9.56 17.38 2.93
CA GLY A 47 -10.11 18.01 4.14
C GLY A 47 -11.60 18.34 4.03
N LYS A 48 -12.06 18.73 2.80
CA LYS A 48 -13.46 19.07 2.54
C LYS A 48 -13.89 18.52 1.18
N ILE A 49 -14.98 17.75 1.19
CA ILE A 49 -15.54 17.23 -0.05
C ILE A 49 -16.06 18.36 -0.94
N TYR A 50 -15.81 18.24 -2.25
CA TYR A 50 -16.34 19.20 -3.23
C TYR A 50 -17.87 19.21 -3.22
N PRO A 51 -18.53 20.38 -3.25
CA PRO A 51 -20.00 20.49 -3.02
C PRO A 51 -20.88 19.96 -4.15
N LYS A 52 -20.32 19.64 -5.33
CA LYS A 52 -21.07 19.11 -6.47
C LYS A 52 -20.71 17.65 -6.73
N SER A 53 -21.70 16.81 -6.97
CA SER A 53 -21.50 15.41 -7.39
C SER A 53 -21.32 15.35 -8.91
N GLY A 54 -20.39 14.49 -9.39
CA GLY A 54 -20.07 14.35 -10.81
C GLY A 54 -18.69 13.82 -11.05
N LEU A 55 -18.28 13.82 -12.32
CA LEU A 55 -16.93 13.50 -12.77
C LEU A 55 -16.22 14.81 -13.18
N PHE A 56 -15.09 15.11 -12.58
CA PHE A 56 -14.36 16.36 -12.76
C PHE A 56 -12.87 16.07 -13.00
N LYS A 57 -12.16 16.99 -13.65
CA LYS A 57 -10.69 17.02 -13.59
C LYS A 57 -10.26 17.22 -12.13
N ALA A 58 -9.25 16.50 -11.69
CA ALA A 58 -8.83 16.53 -10.28
C ALA A 58 -8.40 17.94 -9.86
N VAL A 59 -7.61 18.63 -10.69
CA VAL A 59 -7.08 19.97 -10.41
C VAL A 59 -8.15 21.07 -10.39
N ASP A 60 -9.28 20.87 -11.08
CA ASP A 60 -10.37 21.85 -11.13
C ASP A 60 -11.13 21.95 -9.80
N ILE A 61 -11.19 20.84 -9.05
CA ILE A 61 -11.95 20.76 -7.79
C ILE A 61 -11.07 20.64 -6.55
N TYR A 62 -9.82 20.23 -6.73
CA TYR A 62 -8.78 20.11 -5.69
C TYR A 62 -7.45 20.64 -6.24
N PRO A 63 -7.24 21.98 -6.25
CA PRO A 63 -6.04 22.60 -6.82
C PRO A 63 -4.73 22.09 -6.21
N GLU A 64 -4.75 21.63 -4.96
CA GLU A 64 -3.60 21.02 -4.29
C GLU A 64 -3.06 19.77 -5.01
N MET A 65 -3.84 19.16 -5.90
CA MET A 65 -3.38 18.03 -6.72
C MET A 65 -2.27 18.41 -7.69
N ILE A 66 -2.03 19.70 -7.92
CA ILE A 66 -0.90 20.19 -8.72
C ILE A 66 0.46 19.67 -8.21
N ARG A 67 0.56 19.34 -6.91
CA ARG A 67 1.77 18.75 -6.31
C ARG A 67 2.18 17.42 -6.93
N LEU A 68 1.26 16.74 -7.65
CA LEU A 68 1.52 15.50 -8.35
C LEU A 68 2.07 15.70 -9.76
N GLN A 69 2.25 16.95 -10.18
CA GLN A 69 2.85 17.25 -11.48
C GLN A 69 4.24 16.61 -11.60
N GLY A 70 4.49 15.95 -12.72
CA GLY A 70 5.71 15.15 -12.92
C GLY A 70 5.66 13.73 -12.37
N GLN A 71 4.65 13.38 -11.55
CA GLN A 71 4.40 12.02 -11.08
C GLN A 71 3.37 11.30 -11.94
N ILE A 72 2.26 11.96 -12.20
CA ILE A 72 1.21 11.47 -13.10
C ILE A 72 0.81 12.60 -14.06
N ASP A 73 0.18 12.23 -15.17
CA ASP A 73 -0.41 13.16 -16.12
C ASP A 73 -1.71 13.72 -15.53
N LEU A 74 -1.68 14.98 -15.06
CA LEU A 74 -2.82 15.64 -14.44
C LEU A 74 -3.96 15.89 -15.42
N GLU A 75 -3.69 15.99 -16.74
CA GLU A 75 -4.72 16.08 -17.76
C GLU A 75 -5.54 14.81 -17.90
N ARG A 76 -5.01 13.70 -17.40
CA ARG A 76 -5.66 12.38 -17.37
C ARG A 76 -6.12 11.96 -15.98
N PHE A 77 -6.11 12.88 -15.01
CA PHE A 77 -6.56 12.62 -13.65
C PHE A 77 -7.95 13.20 -13.40
N TYR A 78 -8.90 12.32 -13.08
CA TYR A 78 -10.30 12.64 -12.82
C TYR A 78 -10.70 12.21 -11.41
N ILE A 79 -11.61 12.98 -10.82
CA ILE A 79 -12.28 12.64 -9.55
C ILE A 79 -13.75 12.36 -9.82
N LEU A 80 -14.19 11.15 -9.47
CA LEU A 80 -15.59 10.80 -9.35
C LEU A 80 -16.08 11.21 -7.97
N ASN A 81 -16.59 12.44 -7.87
CA ASN A 81 -16.99 13.05 -6.61
C ASN A 81 -18.46 12.82 -6.31
N THR A 82 -18.77 12.35 -5.09
CA THR A 82 -20.15 12.24 -4.60
C THR A 82 -20.29 12.92 -3.26
N CYS A 83 -21.22 13.84 -3.11
CA CYS A 83 -21.34 14.68 -1.91
C CYS A 83 -22.76 14.76 -1.34
N GLY A 84 -22.87 15.22 -0.09
CA GLY A 84 -24.09 15.64 0.58
C GLY A 84 -24.99 14.51 1.07
N ARG A 85 -26.20 14.89 1.52
CA ARG A 85 -27.22 13.96 2.01
C ARG A 85 -27.64 13.01 0.86
N PHE A 86 -27.98 11.76 1.17
CA PHE A 86 -28.29 10.72 0.19
C PHE A 86 -27.16 10.36 -0.77
N TRP A 87 -25.91 10.46 -0.32
CA TRP A 87 -24.72 10.21 -1.12
C TRP A 87 -24.72 8.81 -1.79
N LEU A 88 -25.30 7.78 -1.17
CA LEU A 88 -25.42 6.44 -1.78
C LEU A 88 -26.22 6.46 -3.09
N PHE A 89 -27.37 7.16 -3.10
CA PHE A 89 -28.18 7.33 -4.32
C PHE A 89 -27.41 8.18 -5.34
N LYS A 90 -26.79 9.27 -4.91
CA LYS A 90 -25.95 10.10 -5.76
C LYS A 90 -24.75 9.34 -6.34
N SER A 91 -24.16 8.42 -5.58
CA SER A 91 -23.10 7.55 -6.09
C SER A 91 -23.59 6.66 -7.23
N PHE A 92 -24.80 6.14 -7.14
CA PHE A 92 -25.38 5.39 -8.25
C PHE A 92 -25.53 6.27 -9.50
N VAL A 93 -26.04 7.48 -9.36
CA VAL A 93 -26.19 8.45 -10.48
C VAL A 93 -24.83 8.84 -11.05
N THR A 94 -23.82 9.14 -10.21
CA THR A 94 -22.48 9.49 -10.70
C THR A 94 -21.80 8.31 -11.40
N ASN A 95 -22.10 7.07 -11.01
CA ASN A 95 -21.60 5.89 -11.73
C ASN A 95 -22.28 5.68 -13.08
N ILE A 96 -23.52 6.14 -13.29
CA ILE A 96 -24.13 6.22 -14.62
C ILE A 96 -23.39 7.24 -15.48
N LEU A 97 -23.04 8.41 -14.94
CA LEU A 97 -22.22 9.38 -15.65
C LEU A 97 -20.84 8.82 -16.02
N LEU A 98 -20.22 8.09 -15.07
CA LEU A 98 -18.96 7.39 -15.32
C LEU A 98 -19.12 6.35 -16.44
N LEU A 99 -20.18 5.54 -16.43
CA LEU A 99 -20.46 4.57 -17.49
C LEU A 99 -20.54 5.25 -18.87
N VAL A 100 -21.29 6.36 -18.96
CA VAL A 100 -21.39 7.15 -20.20
C VAL A 100 -20.02 7.69 -20.63
N PHE A 101 -19.23 8.20 -19.69
CA PHE A 101 -17.87 8.67 -19.95
C PHE A 101 -16.98 7.54 -20.50
N LEU A 102 -17.04 6.36 -19.88
CA LEU A 102 -16.25 5.19 -20.30
C LEU A 102 -16.67 4.70 -21.71
N ILE A 103 -17.96 4.69 -22.02
CA ILE A 103 -18.47 4.31 -23.34
C ILE A 103 -17.98 5.31 -24.40
N ARG A 104 -18.16 6.62 -24.16
CA ARG A 104 -17.76 7.67 -25.09
C ARG A 104 -16.24 7.76 -25.26
N GLY A 105 -15.49 7.46 -24.21
CA GLY A 105 -14.02 7.50 -24.22
C GLY A 105 -13.37 6.39 -25.04
N LYS A 106 -14.14 5.39 -25.53
CA LYS A 106 -13.67 4.27 -26.37
C LYS A 106 -12.47 3.53 -25.77
N TYR A 107 -12.48 3.33 -24.45
CA TYR A 107 -11.41 2.61 -23.77
C TYR A 107 -11.28 1.17 -24.26
N THR A 108 -10.05 0.74 -24.47
CA THR A 108 -9.73 -0.64 -24.83
C THR A 108 -9.93 -1.55 -23.61
N ARG A 109 -9.47 -1.10 -22.44
CA ARG A 109 -9.59 -1.83 -21.18
C ARG A 109 -9.97 -0.88 -20.03
N ILE A 110 -10.56 -1.46 -19.00
CA ILE A 110 -10.95 -0.79 -17.75
C ILE A 110 -10.32 -1.58 -16.62
N HIS A 111 -9.33 -1.02 -15.95
CA HIS A 111 -8.66 -1.64 -14.82
C HIS A 111 -9.27 -1.14 -13.52
N LEU A 112 -9.79 -2.06 -12.71
CA LEU A 112 -10.35 -1.79 -11.40
C LEU A 112 -9.31 -2.12 -10.33
N ALA A 113 -8.97 -1.15 -9.48
CA ALA A 113 -8.10 -1.38 -8.33
C ALA A 113 -8.81 -2.14 -7.19
N TRP A 114 -10.14 -2.19 -7.20
CA TRP A 114 -10.95 -2.79 -6.14
C TRP A 114 -12.26 -3.37 -6.68
N PRO A 115 -12.83 -4.45 -6.06
CA PRO A 115 -14.14 -4.98 -6.43
C PRO A 115 -15.25 -3.92 -6.31
N PRO A 116 -16.06 -3.71 -7.35
CA PRO A 116 -17.11 -2.69 -7.36
C PRO A 116 -18.06 -2.75 -6.16
N HIS A 117 -18.46 -1.59 -5.66
CA HIS A 117 -19.51 -1.45 -4.66
C HIS A 117 -20.89 -1.65 -5.25
N VAL A 118 -21.93 -1.82 -4.41
CA VAL A 118 -23.31 -2.01 -4.87
C VAL A 118 -23.83 -0.85 -5.72
N TYR A 119 -23.35 0.37 -5.51
CA TYR A 119 -23.69 1.54 -6.31
C TYR A 119 -22.86 1.66 -7.61
N GLU A 120 -21.90 0.78 -7.82
CA GLU A 120 -21.06 0.68 -9.03
C GLU A 120 -21.48 -0.49 -9.94
N LEU A 121 -22.54 -1.25 -9.59
CA LEU A 121 -22.98 -2.43 -10.36
C LEU A 121 -23.29 -2.12 -11.82
N VAL A 122 -23.71 -0.88 -12.12
CA VAL A 122 -23.93 -0.39 -13.49
C VAL A 122 -22.68 -0.53 -14.38
N LEU A 123 -21.50 -0.50 -13.82
CA LEU A 123 -20.25 -0.63 -14.57
C LEU A 123 -20.08 -2.04 -15.18
N TYR A 124 -20.74 -3.08 -14.63
CA TYR A 124 -20.66 -4.44 -15.19
C TYR A 124 -21.22 -4.58 -16.61
N PHE A 125 -21.93 -3.59 -17.14
CA PHE A 125 -22.25 -3.53 -18.57
C PHE A 125 -21.00 -3.52 -19.45
N LEU A 126 -19.85 -3.07 -18.89
CA LEU A 126 -18.56 -3.09 -19.56
C LEU A 126 -17.64 -4.22 -19.08
N SER A 127 -18.17 -5.22 -18.36
CA SER A 127 -17.36 -6.27 -17.71
C SER A 127 -16.39 -6.99 -18.65
N ARG A 128 -16.77 -7.20 -19.92
CA ARG A 128 -15.89 -7.84 -20.93
C ARG A 128 -14.58 -7.09 -21.19
N LYS A 129 -14.53 -5.79 -20.88
CA LYS A 129 -13.33 -4.96 -20.99
C LYS A 129 -12.58 -4.81 -19.67
N MET A 130 -13.09 -5.39 -18.58
CA MET A 130 -12.56 -5.18 -17.25
C MET A 130 -11.43 -6.14 -16.90
N LEU A 131 -10.49 -5.60 -16.14
CA LEU A 131 -9.52 -6.33 -15.32
C LEU A 131 -9.68 -5.86 -13.88
N LEU A 132 -9.41 -6.73 -12.92
CA LEU A 132 -9.53 -6.41 -11.50
C LEU A 132 -8.29 -6.84 -10.73
N THR A 133 -7.66 -5.89 -10.04
CA THR A 133 -6.61 -6.22 -9.05
C THR A 133 -7.25 -6.75 -7.77
N VAL A 134 -6.79 -7.91 -7.35
CA VAL A 134 -7.21 -8.61 -6.14
C VAL A 134 -6.10 -8.45 -5.09
N HIS A 135 -6.21 -7.41 -4.25
CA HIS A 135 -5.25 -7.17 -3.17
C HIS A 135 -5.31 -8.26 -2.11
N ASP A 136 -6.53 -8.62 -1.70
CA ASP A 136 -6.79 -9.66 -0.72
C ASP A 136 -7.69 -10.74 -1.34
N PRO A 137 -7.19 -11.94 -1.61
CA PRO A 137 -8.01 -13.04 -2.14
C PRO A 137 -9.16 -13.41 -1.21
N PHE A 138 -8.94 -13.31 0.11
CA PHE A 138 -9.92 -13.63 1.16
C PHE A 138 -10.23 -12.42 2.04
N PRO A 139 -11.44 -12.31 2.62
CA PRO A 139 -11.74 -11.28 3.60
C PRO A 139 -10.89 -11.44 4.86
N HIS A 140 -10.38 -10.33 5.40
CA HIS A 140 -9.71 -10.33 6.69
C HIS A 140 -10.69 -10.59 7.85
N THR A 141 -10.18 -11.16 8.93
CA THR A 141 -10.90 -11.32 10.19
C THR A 141 -11.45 -9.96 10.66
N GLY A 142 -12.77 -9.84 10.81
CA GLY A 142 -13.45 -8.58 11.17
C GLY A 142 -14.01 -7.75 9.99
N ASN A 143 -13.69 -8.08 8.73
CA ASN A 143 -14.23 -7.42 7.53
C ASN A 143 -15.09 -8.36 6.65
N ASP A 144 -15.50 -9.50 7.18
CA ASP A 144 -16.23 -10.54 6.45
C ASP A 144 -17.75 -10.39 6.62
N SER A 145 -18.35 -9.43 5.92
CA SER A 145 -19.80 -9.29 5.85
C SER A 145 -20.40 -10.00 4.63
N ALA A 146 -21.69 -10.39 4.73
CA ALA A 146 -22.42 -10.99 3.61
C ALA A 146 -22.38 -10.13 2.34
N ILE A 147 -22.41 -8.80 2.47
CA ILE A 147 -22.33 -7.85 1.37
C ILE A 147 -20.94 -7.91 0.71
N VAL A 148 -19.85 -8.00 1.50
CA VAL A 148 -18.48 -8.08 0.97
C VAL A 148 -18.31 -9.40 0.22
N ARG A 149 -18.75 -10.54 0.77
CA ARG A 149 -18.72 -11.84 0.08
C ARG A 149 -19.52 -11.83 -1.21
N PHE A 150 -20.74 -11.28 -1.20
CA PHE A 150 -21.58 -11.18 -2.37
C PHE A 150 -20.93 -10.34 -3.49
N ARG A 151 -20.41 -9.16 -3.18
CA ARG A 151 -19.71 -8.28 -4.13
C ARG A 151 -18.51 -8.97 -4.76
N ARG A 152 -17.65 -9.62 -3.96
CA ARG A 152 -16.51 -10.39 -4.44
C ARG A 152 -16.94 -11.53 -5.38
N LYS A 153 -17.96 -12.29 -4.99
CA LYS A 153 -18.48 -13.39 -5.80
C LYS A 153 -18.96 -12.90 -7.17
N ILE A 154 -19.69 -11.78 -7.22
CA ILE A 154 -20.13 -11.16 -8.48
C ILE A 154 -18.94 -10.69 -9.29
N ALA A 155 -18.03 -9.91 -8.70
CA ALA A 155 -16.87 -9.37 -9.38
C ALA A 155 -16.00 -10.48 -10.01
N PHE A 156 -15.65 -11.50 -9.22
CA PHE A 156 -14.82 -12.59 -9.68
C PHE A 156 -15.48 -13.49 -10.71
N ARG A 157 -16.83 -13.54 -10.72
CA ARG A 157 -17.58 -14.27 -11.75
C ARG A 157 -17.67 -13.51 -13.06
N LEU A 158 -17.96 -12.19 -13.02
CA LEU A 158 -18.29 -11.39 -14.20
C LEU A 158 -17.07 -10.77 -14.89
N ILE A 159 -16.01 -10.47 -14.13
CA ILE A 159 -14.81 -9.85 -14.68
C ILE A 159 -13.90 -10.95 -15.25
N PRO A 160 -13.54 -10.89 -16.55
CA PRO A 160 -12.84 -11.99 -17.22
C PRO A 160 -11.38 -12.16 -16.78
N ARG A 161 -10.71 -11.10 -16.35
CA ARG A 161 -9.29 -11.10 -15.96
C ARG A 161 -9.12 -10.59 -14.53
N LEU A 162 -8.48 -11.39 -13.68
CA LEU A 162 -8.21 -11.10 -12.28
C LEU A 162 -6.69 -11.10 -12.05
N ILE A 163 -6.17 -10.04 -11.46
CA ILE A 163 -4.74 -9.87 -11.19
C ILE A 163 -4.53 -10.15 -9.71
N ILE A 164 -3.83 -11.23 -9.35
CA ILE A 164 -3.53 -11.58 -7.97
C ILE A 164 -2.13 -11.10 -7.59
N LEU A 165 -2.00 -10.49 -6.40
CA LEU A 165 -0.74 -9.92 -5.91
C LEU A 165 0.01 -10.86 -4.95
N ASN A 166 -0.58 -11.98 -4.55
CA ASN A 166 0.01 -12.97 -3.66
C ASN A 166 -0.06 -14.36 -4.31
N ARG A 167 1.08 -14.83 -4.82
CA ARG A 167 1.17 -16.11 -5.54
C ARG A 167 0.91 -17.32 -4.63
N LYS A 168 1.27 -17.25 -3.34
CA LYS A 168 1.02 -18.36 -2.40
C LYS A 168 -0.46 -18.65 -2.23
N GLN A 169 -1.30 -17.63 -2.30
CA GLN A 169 -2.75 -17.77 -2.16
C GLN A 169 -3.47 -18.08 -3.49
N ARG A 170 -2.72 -18.20 -4.60
CA ARG A 170 -3.32 -18.40 -5.93
C ARG A 170 -4.16 -19.66 -6.02
N GLN A 171 -3.62 -20.80 -5.57
CA GLN A 171 -4.34 -22.08 -5.67
C GLN A 171 -5.60 -22.08 -4.81
N ASP A 172 -5.49 -21.65 -3.56
CA ASP A 172 -6.65 -21.52 -2.64
C ASP A 172 -7.72 -20.57 -3.22
N PHE A 173 -7.29 -19.48 -3.87
CA PHE A 173 -8.18 -18.52 -4.52
C PHE A 173 -8.94 -19.15 -5.70
N LEU A 174 -8.24 -19.91 -6.56
CA LEU A 174 -8.84 -20.63 -7.67
C LEU A 174 -9.89 -21.63 -7.18
N ASP A 175 -9.53 -22.43 -6.19
CA ASP A 175 -10.38 -23.50 -5.65
C ASP A 175 -11.61 -22.93 -4.93
N PHE A 176 -11.42 -21.94 -4.07
CA PHE A 176 -12.49 -21.35 -3.27
C PHE A 176 -13.57 -20.65 -4.15
N TYR A 177 -13.13 -19.90 -5.16
CA TYR A 177 -14.06 -19.19 -6.05
C TYR A 177 -14.40 -19.98 -7.31
N ARG A 178 -13.84 -21.19 -7.49
CA ARG A 178 -14.00 -22.06 -8.67
C ARG A 178 -13.69 -21.33 -9.97
N LEU A 179 -12.49 -20.74 -10.02
CA LEU A 179 -12.02 -19.94 -11.16
C LEU A 179 -11.15 -20.79 -12.09
N SER A 180 -11.25 -20.55 -13.39
CA SER A 180 -10.30 -21.14 -14.33
C SER A 180 -8.94 -20.43 -14.23
N PRO A 181 -7.82 -21.21 -14.24
CA PRO A 181 -6.47 -20.67 -14.07
C PRO A 181 -6.07 -19.59 -15.06
N GLU A 182 -6.55 -19.67 -16.31
CA GLU A 182 -6.28 -18.72 -17.39
C GLU A 182 -6.89 -17.33 -17.17
N ARG A 183 -7.85 -17.20 -16.24
CA ARG A 183 -8.46 -15.93 -15.86
C ARG A 183 -7.63 -15.16 -14.84
N VAL A 184 -6.69 -15.85 -14.15
CA VAL A 184 -5.94 -15.28 -13.04
C VAL A 184 -4.50 -15.02 -13.50
N ILE A 185 -4.16 -13.74 -13.53
CA ILE A 185 -2.83 -13.21 -13.89
C ILE A 185 -2.02 -13.07 -12.62
N ASP A 186 -0.85 -13.67 -12.56
CA ASP A 186 0.06 -13.49 -11.45
C ASP A 186 0.79 -12.15 -11.57
N SER A 187 0.74 -11.38 -10.49
CA SER A 187 1.47 -10.13 -10.34
C SER A 187 2.06 -10.04 -8.93
N GLN A 188 2.52 -8.89 -8.56
CA GLN A 188 3.06 -8.62 -7.24
C GLN A 188 2.88 -7.15 -6.87
N LEU A 189 2.93 -6.84 -5.57
CA LEU A 189 3.01 -5.48 -5.08
C LEU A 189 4.46 -5.00 -5.22
N SER A 190 4.64 -3.74 -5.63
CA SER A 190 5.94 -3.08 -5.65
C SER A 190 6.02 -1.94 -4.64
N CYS A 191 7.21 -1.35 -4.49
CA CYS A 191 7.46 -0.30 -3.51
C CYS A 191 6.70 1.00 -3.85
N TYR A 192 6.35 1.77 -2.82
CA TYR A 192 5.58 3.01 -2.96
C TYR A 192 6.43 4.19 -3.41
N THR A 193 6.81 4.16 -4.69
CA THR A 193 7.75 5.15 -5.27
C THR A 193 7.24 6.58 -5.22
N TYR A 194 5.91 6.81 -5.14
CA TYR A 194 5.34 8.14 -4.97
C TYR A 194 5.87 8.86 -3.73
N LEU A 195 6.22 8.11 -2.65
CA LEU A 195 6.79 8.67 -1.43
C LEU A 195 8.11 9.42 -1.67
N ARG A 196 8.85 9.06 -2.73
CA ARG A 196 10.13 9.73 -3.06
C ARG A 196 9.94 11.20 -3.46
N SER A 197 8.75 11.60 -3.85
CA SER A 197 8.40 12.97 -4.22
C SER A 197 7.83 13.80 -3.10
N VAL A 198 7.53 13.17 -1.96
CA VAL A 198 7.08 13.90 -0.79
C VAL A 198 8.28 14.66 -0.22
N ALA A 199 8.16 16.00 -0.19
CA ALA A 199 9.18 16.84 0.45
C ALA A 199 9.22 16.53 1.95
N SER A 200 10.41 16.40 2.52
CA SER A 200 10.58 16.14 3.94
C SER A 200 11.74 16.97 4.46
N ASP A 201 11.53 17.67 5.55
CA ASP A 201 12.55 18.39 6.30
C ASP A 201 12.85 17.64 7.61
N GLU A 202 13.98 16.97 7.63
CA GLU A 202 14.40 16.10 8.74
C GLU A 202 14.61 16.87 10.04
N ALA A 203 15.15 18.09 9.94
CA ALA A 203 15.44 18.92 11.09
C ALA A 203 14.17 19.35 11.83
N SER A 204 13.08 19.59 11.09
CA SER A 204 11.80 20.00 11.66
C SER A 204 11.14 18.92 12.54
N PHE A 205 11.53 17.65 12.38
CA PHE A 205 10.94 16.51 13.10
C PHE A 205 11.82 15.99 14.24
N GLY A 206 12.92 16.66 14.58
CA GLY A 206 13.84 16.26 15.65
C GLY A 206 14.53 14.91 15.39
N ILE A 207 14.71 14.54 14.12
CA ILE A 207 15.34 13.28 13.72
C ILE A 207 16.85 13.48 13.77
N SER A 208 17.53 12.72 14.61
CA SER A 208 18.98 12.77 14.73
C SER A 208 19.58 11.42 15.07
N GLY A 209 20.82 11.21 14.63
CA GLY A 209 21.57 9.98 14.89
C GLY A 209 21.05 8.75 14.15
N ARG A 210 21.66 7.61 14.39
CA ARG A 210 21.31 6.32 13.81
C ARG A 210 20.22 5.65 14.66
N TYR A 211 19.19 5.08 14.04
CA TYR A 211 18.09 4.39 14.72
C TYR A 211 17.45 3.33 13.82
N ILE A 212 16.69 2.42 14.43
CA ILE A 212 15.80 1.51 13.75
C ILE A 212 14.35 2.01 13.86
N LEU A 213 13.50 1.67 12.89
CA LEU A 213 12.16 2.22 12.81
C LEU A 213 11.09 1.10 12.82
N PHE A 214 10.13 1.24 13.72
CA PHE A 214 8.81 0.63 13.58
C PHE A 214 7.83 1.69 13.09
N ALA A 215 7.10 1.42 11.99
CA ALA A 215 6.15 2.37 11.44
C ALA A 215 4.78 1.74 11.20
N GLY A 216 3.73 2.60 11.27
CA GLY A 216 2.36 2.25 10.95
C GLY A 216 1.44 2.14 12.15
N LYS A 217 0.17 1.79 11.91
CA LYS A 217 -0.86 1.73 12.95
C LYS A 217 -0.47 0.79 14.09
N ILE A 218 -0.53 1.29 15.33
CA ILE A 218 -0.33 0.48 16.54
C ILE A 218 -1.56 -0.42 16.74
N SER A 219 -1.34 -1.73 16.71
CA SER A 219 -2.37 -2.74 16.90
C SER A 219 -1.75 -4.07 17.30
N ARG A 220 -2.54 -4.94 17.92
CA ARG A 220 -2.05 -6.19 18.51
C ARG A 220 -1.21 -7.04 17.56
N TYR A 221 -1.68 -7.24 16.31
CA TYR A 221 -1.00 -8.09 15.35
C TYR A 221 0.33 -7.52 14.84
N LYS A 222 0.64 -6.26 15.13
CA LYS A 222 1.90 -5.60 14.76
C LYS A 222 3.10 -5.98 15.63
N GLY A 223 2.89 -6.67 16.76
CA GLY A 223 3.93 -7.32 17.53
C GLY A 223 4.85 -6.37 18.32
N LEU A 224 4.39 -5.18 18.70
CA LEU A 224 5.17 -4.28 19.56
C LEU A 224 5.43 -4.85 20.95
N ASP A 225 4.56 -5.74 21.43
CA ASP A 225 4.72 -6.52 22.66
C ASP A 225 5.90 -7.52 22.63
N TYR A 226 6.47 -7.78 21.44
CA TYR A 226 7.72 -8.53 21.26
C TYR A 226 8.90 -7.62 20.98
N LEU A 227 8.68 -6.51 20.24
CA LEU A 227 9.77 -5.61 19.87
C LEU A 227 10.31 -4.81 21.08
N LEU A 228 9.42 -4.26 21.91
CA LEU A 228 9.86 -3.44 23.05
C LEU A 228 10.69 -4.25 24.06
N PRO A 229 10.32 -5.48 24.46
CA PRO A 229 11.21 -6.34 25.25
C PRO A 229 12.52 -6.69 24.55
N ALA A 230 12.49 -6.95 23.21
CA ALA A 230 13.71 -7.24 22.46
C ALA A 230 14.70 -6.07 22.51
N MET A 231 14.23 -4.83 22.47
CA MET A 231 15.08 -3.63 22.56
C MET A 231 15.84 -3.51 23.87
N LYS A 232 15.31 -3.99 24.99
CA LYS A 232 16.07 -4.05 26.26
C LYS A 232 17.28 -4.98 26.16
N ARG A 233 17.16 -6.09 25.42
CA ARG A 233 18.28 -7.00 25.15
C ARG A 233 19.26 -6.36 24.17
N VAL A 234 18.76 -5.77 23.08
CA VAL A 234 19.58 -5.06 22.10
C VAL A 234 20.42 -3.97 22.76
N HIS A 235 19.82 -3.14 23.62
CA HIS A 235 20.52 -2.05 24.29
C HIS A 235 21.69 -2.52 25.18
N ARG A 236 21.59 -3.70 25.81
CA ARG A 236 22.70 -4.28 26.58
C ARG A 236 23.92 -4.62 25.71
N GLU A 237 23.68 -5.01 24.44
CA GLU A 237 24.73 -5.42 23.51
C GLU A 237 25.17 -4.27 22.59
N CYS A 238 24.27 -3.34 22.27
CA CYS A 238 24.45 -2.19 21.39
C CYS A 238 23.81 -0.95 22.06
N PRO A 239 24.49 -0.29 23.01
CA PRO A 239 23.94 0.85 23.76
C PRO A 239 23.58 2.06 22.88
N ASP A 240 24.17 2.15 21.69
CA ASP A 240 23.92 3.19 20.69
C ASP A 240 22.72 2.88 19.78
N CYS A 241 22.13 1.69 19.88
CA CYS A 241 20.97 1.30 19.07
C CYS A 241 19.68 1.89 19.67
N ARG A 242 19.05 2.78 18.92
CA ARG A 242 17.80 3.45 19.30
C ARG A 242 16.63 2.92 18.44
N LEU A 243 15.43 2.87 19.03
CA LEU A 243 14.18 2.56 18.35
C LEU A 243 13.28 3.79 18.30
N ILE A 244 12.74 4.10 17.12
CA ILE A 244 11.59 5.00 16.98
C ILE A 244 10.36 4.17 16.61
N VAL A 245 9.29 4.30 17.41
CA VAL A 245 7.96 3.75 17.14
C VAL A 245 7.08 4.89 16.62
N ALA A 246 6.70 4.86 15.35
CA ALA A 246 5.97 5.93 14.70
C ALA A 246 4.62 5.47 14.15
N GLY A 247 3.49 5.96 14.75
CA GLY A 247 2.15 5.66 14.28
C GLY A 247 1.11 5.70 15.38
N GLY A 248 -0.12 6.03 15.03
CA GLY A 248 -1.23 6.13 15.99
C GLY A 248 -1.93 4.80 16.22
N GLY A 249 -2.41 4.58 17.44
CA GLY A 249 -3.24 3.43 17.78
C GLY A 249 -3.34 3.18 19.27
N LYS A 250 -3.87 2.01 19.62
CA LYS A 250 -4.02 1.60 21.01
C LYS A 250 -3.09 0.43 21.31
N PHE A 251 -2.23 0.61 22.31
CA PHE A 251 -1.48 -0.50 22.89
C PHE A 251 -2.43 -1.45 23.61
N HIS A 252 -2.14 -2.73 23.59
CA HIS A 252 -2.89 -3.78 24.27
C HIS A 252 -2.13 -4.38 25.46
N PHE A 253 -1.01 -3.77 25.81
CA PHE A 253 -0.15 -4.07 26.96
C PHE A 253 0.36 -2.76 27.57
N ASP A 254 0.94 -2.84 28.76
CA ASP A 254 1.49 -1.68 29.47
C ASP A 254 2.82 -1.25 28.83
N THR A 255 2.92 0.03 28.46
CA THR A 255 4.11 0.63 27.83
C THR A 255 4.90 1.53 28.78
N THR A 256 4.41 1.74 30.01
CA THR A 256 4.97 2.74 30.96
C THR A 256 6.47 2.58 31.19
N GLU A 257 6.95 1.35 31.33
CA GLU A 257 8.39 1.09 31.51
C GLU A 257 9.24 1.45 30.29
N TYR A 258 8.68 1.34 29.07
CA TYR A 258 9.39 1.60 27.82
C TYR A 258 9.44 3.10 27.49
N GLU A 259 8.45 3.85 27.93
CA GLU A 259 8.38 5.30 27.74
C GLU A 259 9.43 6.08 28.56
N THR A 260 10.02 5.44 29.57
CA THR A 260 11.08 6.01 30.40
C THR A 260 12.50 5.71 29.89
N LEU A 261 12.63 4.85 28.86
CA LEU A 261 13.92 4.43 28.30
C LEU A 261 14.37 5.40 27.23
N ASP A 262 15.56 5.97 27.37
CA ASP A 262 16.13 6.99 26.47
C ASP A 262 16.49 6.46 25.06
N PHE A 263 16.60 5.15 24.90
CA PHE A 263 16.82 4.49 23.62
C PHE A 263 15.52 4.06 22.90
N ILE A 264 14.34 4.36 23.45
CA ILE A 264 13.03 4.09 22.82
C ILE A 264 12.23 5.39 22.75
N GLU A 265 11.92 5.84 21.55
CA GLU A 265 11.05 6.99 21.30
C GLU A 265 9.69 6.52 20.76
N ILE A 266 8.59 6.84 21.43
CA ILE A 266 7.22 6.47 21.03
C ILE A 266 6.44 7.68 20.55
N ARG A 267 6.21 7.78 19.24
CA ARG A 267 5.34 8.78 18.58
C ARG A 267 3.95 8.21 18.34
N ASN A 268 3.18 7.99 19.42
CA ASN A 268 1.81 7.45 19.32
C ASN A 268 0.81 8.52 18.88
N ARG A 269 0.81 8.86 17.62
CA ARG A 269 -0.09 9.82 16.97
C ARG A 269 -0.19 9.54 15.46
N PHE A 270 -1.08 10.23 14.78
CA PHE A 270 -1.01 10.27 13.31
C PHE A 270 0.32 10.89 12.89
N ILE A 271 1.05 10.21 12.02
CA ILE A 271 2.30 10.68 11.44
C ILE A 271 2.00 11.18 10.02
N PRO A 272 2.21 12.46 9.73
CA PRO A 272 2.09 13.01 8.37
C PRO A 272 3.10 12.37 7.41
N ASP A 273 2.80 12.43 6.11
CA ASP A 273 3.63 11.75 5.09
C ASP A 273 5.05 12.30 5.03
N ASP A 274 5.25 13.60 5.19
CA ASP A 274 6.54 14.28 5.20
C ASP A 274 7.41 13.81 6.38
N GLU A 275 6.83 13.70 7.58
CA GLU A 275 7.50 13.14 8.75
C GLU A 275 7.79 11.65 8.57
N MET A 276 6.83 10.87 8.05
CA MET A 276 7.02 9.45 7.82
C MET A 276 8.15 9.21 6.80
N VAL A 277 8.20 9.98 5.74
CA VAL A 277 9.27 9.93 4.75
C VAL A 277 10.62 10.28 5.37
N ALA A 278 10.68 11.34 6.19
CA ALA A 278 11.91 11.69 6.91
C ALA A 278 12.39 10.55 7.81
N LEU A 279 11.47 9.94 8.58
CA LEU A 279 11.78 8.80 9.45
C LEU A 279 12.28 7.58 8.65
N ILE A 280 11.65 7.24 7.54
CA ILE A 280 12.08 6.08 6.73
C ILE A 280 13.43 6.36 6.06
N LYS A 281 13.64 7.55 5.50
CA LYS A 281 14.92 7.91 4.85
C LYS A 281 16.12 7.78 5.76
N ASN A 282 15.97 8.11 7.03
CA ASN A 282 17.07 8.22 7.98
C ASN A 282 17.26 7.00 8.88
N CYS A 283 16.31 6.07 8.93
CA CYS A 283 16.51 4.84 9.69
C CYS A 283 17.61 3.95 9.07
N ALA A 284 18.27 3.17 9.89
CA ALA A 284 19.20 2.16 9.43
C ALA A 284 18.46 1.03 8.68
N PHE A 285 17.41 0.52 9.31
CA PHE A 285 16.48 -0.47 8.75
C PHE A 285 15.16 -0.42 9.53
N MET A 286 14.16 -1.11 9.00
CA MET A 286 12.84 -1.18 9.64
C MET A 286 12.57 -2.55 10.25
N VAL A 287 11.69 -2.59 11.26
CA VAL A 287 11.31 -3.82 11.97
C VAL A 287 9.80 -4.01 11.90
N CYS A 288 9.37 -5.17 11.37
CA CYS A 288 7.97 -5.56 11.19
C CYS A 288 7.70 -6.89 11.91
N PRO A 289 7.61 -6.92 13.26
CA PRO A 289 7.53 -8.14 14.08
C PRO A 289 6.10 -8.69 14.15
N TYR A 290 5.41 -8.71 13.01
CA TYR A 290 3.98 -8.98 12.94
C TYR A 290 3.65 -10.43 13.35
N THR A 291 2.50 -10.62 13.98
CA THR A 291 1.98 -11.95 14.34
C THR A 291 0.94 -12.46 13.34
N ASP A 292 0.49 -11.59 12.43
CA ASP A 292 -0.42 -11.91 11.32
C ASP A 292 -0.30 -10.85 10.23
N ALA A 293 -0.24 -11.25 8.96
CA ALA A 293 -0.26 -10.33 7.83
C ALA A 293 -0.57 -11.06 6.52
N THR A 294 -1.35 -10.45 5.64
CA THR A 294 -1.46 -10.89 4.23
C THR A 294 -0.34 -10.26 3.39
N GLN A 295 -0.18 -8.94 3.52
CA GLN A 295 0.86 -8.11 2.91
C GLN A 295 1.17 -6.92 3.82
N SER A 296 2.24 -6.17 3.53
CA SER A 296 2.60 -4.99 4.32
C SER A 296 2.98 -3.80 3.44
N GLY A 297 2.14 -2.79 3.42
CA GLY A 297 2.46 -1.49 2.80
C GLY A 297 3.67 -0.81 3.46
N VAL A 298 3.89 -1.06 4.76
CA VAL A 298 5.05 -0.54 5.49
C VAL A 298 6.37 -1.07 4.92
N ILE A 299 6.43 -2.36 4.55
CA ILE A 299 7.61 -2.94 3.88
C ILE A 299 7.81 -2.28 2.50
N MET A 300 6.74 -2.06 1.75
CA MET A 300 6.83 -1.37 0.45
C MET A 300 7.26 0.09 0.59
N SER A 301 6.89 0.76 1.68
CA SER A 301 7.38 2.09 2.01
C SER A 301 8.88 2.08 2.36
N ALA A 302 9.36 1.08 3.12
CA ALA A 302 10.78 0.88 3.39
C ALA A 302 11.58 0.70 2.10
N PHE A 303 11.12 -0.18 1.22
CA PHE A 303 11.78 -0.49 -0.05
C PHE A 303 11.78 0.69 -1.04
N ALA A 304 10.81 1.61 -0.91
CA ALA A 304 10.85 2.87 -1.67
C ALA A 304 12.12 3.70 -1.39
N PHE A 305 12.70 3.54 -0.21
CA PHE A 305 13.95 4.21 0.21
C PHE A 305 15.12 3.23 0.38
N ASN A 306 15.02 2.05 -0.21
CA ASN A 306 16.02 0.98 -0.17
C ASN A 306 16.38 0.56 1.27
N LYS A 307 15.44 0.64 2.22
CA LYS A 307 15.69 0.27 3.62
C LYS A 307 15.40 -1.22 3.84
N PRO A 308 16.39 -1.98 4.35
CA PRO A 308 16.18 -3.38 4.71
C PRO A 308 15.12 -3.54 5.81
N VAL A 309 14.56 -4.73 5.90
CA VAL A 309 13.49 -5.01 6.88
C VAL A 309 13.77 -6.31 7.62
N ILE A 310 13.67 -6.29 8.95
CA ILE A 310 13.50 -7.50 9.74
C ILE A 310 11.99 -7.76 9.84
N ALA A 311 11.53 -8.90 9.36
CA ALA A 311 10.13 -9.30 9.41
C ALA A 311 9.95 -10.73 9.93
N THR A 312 8.74 -11.06 10.31
CA THR A 312 8.37 -12.39 10.80
C THR A 312 7.90 -13.30 9.68
N ASN A 313 7.99 -14.61 9.89
CA ASN A 313 7.55 -15.64 8.95
C ASN A 313 6.02 -15.83 9.00
N VAL A 314 5.25 -14.75 8.73
CA VAL A 314 3.79 -14.80 8.71
C VAL A 314 3.24 -14.34 7.35
N GLY A 315 2.19 -15.00 6.89
CA GLY A 315 1.46 -14.66 5.67
C GLY A 315 2.35 -14.46 4.44
N GLY A 316 2.25 -13.30 3.80
CA GLY A 316 3.03 -12.95 2.61
C GLY A 316 4.36 -12.24 2.89
N LEU A 317 4.73 -11.98 4.15
CA LEU A 317 5.95 -11.24 4.48
C LEU A 317 7.24 -11.92 3.99
N PRO A 318 7.39 -13.27 4.06
CA PRO A 318 8.58 -13.94 3.53
C PRO A 318 8.77 -13.79 2.03
N GLU A 319 7.67 -13.66 1.24
CA GLU A 319 7.79 -13.37 -0.20
C GLU A 319 8.23 -11.94 -0.46
N MET A 320 7.77 -11.01 0.39
CA MET A 320 8.11 -9.60 0.26
C MET A 320 9.56 -9.33 0.64
N VAL A 321 10.04 -9.84 1.79
CA VAL A 321 11.38 -9.59 2.31
C VAL A 321 12.41 -10.50 1.68
N LYS A 322 12.05 -11.73 1.30
CA LYS A 322 12.98 -12.74 0.73
C LYS A 322 14.26 -12.83 1.57
N ASP A 323 14.20 -13.70 2.57
CA ASP A 323 15.25 -13.82 3.61
C ASP A 323 16.68 -13.74 3.04
N ARG A 324 17.53 -12.96 3.70
CA ARG A 324 18.92 -12.66 3.31
C ARG A 324 19.09 -12.01 1.93
N HIS A 325 18.01 -11.42 1.36
CA HIS A 325 18.07 -10.58 0.15
C HIS A 325 17.67 -9.14 0.45
N TYR A 326 16.52 -8.93 1.10
CA TYR A 326 16.04 -7.59 1.40
C TYR A 326 15.98 -7.31 2.90
N GLY A 327 16.51 -8.24 3.69
CA GLY A 327 16.52 -8.21 5.14
C GLY A 327 16.51 -9.60 5.74
N LEU A 328 15.97 -9.75 6.93
CA LEU A 328 15.93 -11.00 7.67
C LEU A 328 14.50 -11.43 7.96
N ILE A 329 14.25 -12.75 7.87
CA ILE A 329 12.98 -13.37 8.29
C ILE A 329 13.22 -14.19 9.55
N ILE A 330 12.43 -13.90 10.58
CA ILE A 330 12.49 -14.58 11.87
C ILE A 330 11.15 -15.27 12.19
N LYS A 331 11.15 -16.13 13.20
CA LYS A 331 9.93 -16.70 13.73
C LYS A 331 9.11 -15.61 14.44
N GLU A 332 7.79 -15.65 14.29
CA GLU A 332 6.89 -14.76 15.03
C GLU A 332 6.91 -15.04 16.53
N LYS A 333 6.64 -14.01 17.34
CA LYS A 333 6.56 -14.09 18.82
C LYS A 333 7.86 -14.55 19.49
N ASP A 334 8.99 -14.37 18.85
CA ASP A 334 10.31 -14.77 19.35
C ASP A 334 11.14 -13.50 19.65
N VAL A 335 11.16 -13.11 20.92
CA VAL A 335 11.87 -11.91 21.41
C VAL A 335 13.38 -12.06 21.24
N ASP A 336 13.90 -13.28 21.45
CA ASP A 336 15.34 -13.54 21.39
C ASP A 336 15.84 -13.50 19.94
N ALA A 337 15.18 -14.20 19.03
CA ALA A 337 15.50 -14.16 17.61
C ALA A 337 15.39 -12.73 17.03
N LEU A 338 14.41 -11.94 17.51
CA LEU A 338 14.25 -10.56 17.11
C LEU A 338 15.43 -9.69 17.58
N ALA A 339 15.84 -9.83 18.85
CA ALA A 339 16.97 -9.09 19.40
C ALA A 339 18.28 -9.46 18.69
N GLU A 340 18.55 -10.74 18.47
CA GLU A 340 19.75 -11.23 17.75
C GLU A 340 19.82 -10.69 16.31
N SER A 341 18.69 -10.69 15.61
CA SER A 341 18.62 -10.15 14.24
C SER A 341 18.85 -8.63 14.20
N ILE A 342 18.32 -7.88 15.17
CA ILE A 342 18.58 -6.43 15.29
C ILE A 342 20.06 -6.19 15.56
N VAL A 343 20.65 -6.89 16.53
CA VAL A 343 22.08 -6.77 16.87
C VAL A 343 22.94 -7.11 15.66
N SER A 344 22.63 -8.18 14.94
CA SER A 344 23.36 -8.60 13.74
C SER A 344 23.38 -7.49 12.67
N LEU A 345 22.24 -6.94 12.30
CA LEU A 345 22.18 -5.87 11.28
C LEU A 345 22.75 -4.53 11.80
N TRP A 346 22.62 -4.25 13.10
CA TRP A 346 23.16 -3.03 13.69
C TRP A 346 24.68 -3.01 13.65
N ARG A 347 25.32 -4.16 13.96
CA ARG A 347 26.77 -4.32 13.99
C ARG A 347 27.41 -4.51 12.62
N ASP A 348 26.61 -4.87 11.61
CA ASP A 348 27.10 -5.14 10.26
C ASP A 348 26.51 -4.16 9.24
N PRO A 349 27.09 -2.94 9.10
CA PRO A 349 26.66 -1.97 8.10
C PRO A 349 26.85 -2.45 6.66
N GLU A 350 27.84 -3.32 6.40
CA GLU A 350 28.11 -3.86 5.05
C GLU A 350 26.98 -4.81 4.62
N LEU A 351 26.53 -5.70 5.50
CA LEU A 351 25.38 -6.54 5.28
C LEU A 351 24.12 -5.71 5.05
N THR A 352 23.91 -4.68 5.86
CA THR A 352 22.77 -3.75 5.71
C THR A 352 22.82 -3.03 4.35
N ALA A 353 24.01 -2.59 3.93
CA ALA A 353 24.21 -1.95 2.62
C ALA A 353 24.00 -2.93 1.47
N SER A 354 24.41 -4.19 1.60
CA SER A 354 24.18 -5.21 0.58
C SER A 354 22.69 -5.46 0.35
N PHE A 355 21.88 -5.54 1.41
CA PHE A 355 20.43 -5.66 1.29
C PHE A 355 19.80 -4.42 0.62
N SER A 356 20.29 -3.22 0.97
CA SER A 356 19.83 -1.98 0.35
C SER A 356 20.09 -1.96 -1.15
N GLU A 357 21.24 -2.46 -1.60
CA GLU A 357 21.58 -2.55 -3.02
C GLU A 357 20.73 -3.60 -3.77
N GLU A 358 20.45 -4.74 -3.13
CA GLU A 358 19.54 -5.75 -3.67
C GLU A 358 18.13 -5.18 -3.86
N ILE A 359 17.60 -4.47 -2.85
CA ILE A 359 16.31 -3.78 -2.95
C ILE A 359 16.33 -2.77 -4.10
N ARG A 360 17.38 -1.94 -4.17
CA ARG A 360 17.52 -0.92 -5.21
C ARG A 360 17.50 -1.56 -6.60
N ARG A 361 18.29 -2.61 -6.81
CA ARG A 361 18.37 -3.33 -8.09
C ARG A 361 17.00 -3.88 -8.51
N ASP A 362 16.35 -4.62 -7.62
CA ASP A 362 15.16 -5.37 -7.97
C ASP A 362 13.90 -4.50 -8.07
N TYR A 363 13.77 -3.49 -7.19
CA TYR A 363 12.58 -2.62 -7.15
C TYR A 363 12.70 -1.34 -7.99
N SER A 364 13.91 -0.91 -8.37
CA SER A 364 14.05 0.27 -9.24
C SER A 364 14.03 -0.07 -10.73
N THR A 365 14.72 -1.14 -11.16
CA THR A 365 14.85 -1.50 -12.57
C THR A 365 14.58 -2.98 -12.86
N GLY A 366 14.60 -3.84 -11.86
CA GLY A 366 14.42 -5.28 -11.96
C GLY A 366 12.95 -5.71 -12.08
N GLU A 367 12.74 -7.02 -11.94
CA GLU A 367 11.42 -7.65 -12.11
C GLU A 367 10.36 -7.20 -11.12
N LYS A 368 10.76 -6.61 -9.98
CA LYS A 368 9.85 -6.06 -8.97
C LYS A 368 9.57 -4.57 -9.16
N SER A 369 10.15 -3.92 -10.15
CA SER A 369 9.86 -2.51 -10.47
C SER A 369 8.46 -2.33 -11.05
N TRP A 370 7.84 -1.17 -10.78
CA TRP A 370 6.55 -0.82 -11.40
C TRP A 370 6.63 -0.77 -12.92
N ARG A 371 7.78 -0.38 -13.48
CA ARG A 371 8.01 -0.41 -14.93
C ARG A 371 7.86 -1.80 -15.51
N HIS A 372 8.48 -2.80 -14.88
CA HIS A 372 8.39 -4.20 -15.32
C HIS A 372 6.96 -4.74 -15.15
N ILE A 373 6.35 -4.50 -13.98
CA ILE A 373 4.98 -4.92 -13.67
C ILE A 373 3.99 -4.30 -14.66
N ALA A 374 4.08 -2.99 -14.91
CA ALA A 374 3.24 -2.31 -15.90
C ALA A 374 3.42 -2.92 -17.29
N ALA A 375 4.65 -3.13 -17.73
CA ALA A 375 4.93 -3.74 -19.04
C ALA A 375 4.34 -5.16 -19.21
N LEU A 376 4.38 -5.98 -18.15
CA LEU A 376 3.72 -7.29 -18.12
C LEU A 376 2.20 -7.17 -18.20
N LEU A 377 1.59 -6.31 -17.37
CA LEU A 377 0.16 -6.12 -17.39
C LEU A 377 -0.34 -5.55 -18.72
N PHE A 378 0.46 -4.72 -19.39
CA PHE A 378 0.09 -4.19 -20.72
C PHE A 378 0.03 -5.27 -21.81
N LYS A 379 0.77 -6.38 -21.67
CA LYS A 379 0.61 -7.55 -22.56
C LYS A 379 -0.74 -8.22 -22.35
N GLU A 380 -1.23 -8.23 -21.11
CA GLU A 380 -2.55 -8.78 -20.76
C GLU A 380 -3.71 -7.84 -21.13
N TYR A 381 -3.42 -6.56 -21.38
CA TYR A 381 -4.41 -5.58 -21.86
C TYR A 381 -4.63 -5.68 -23.39
N ALA A 382 -3.67 -6.21 -24.12
CA ALA A 382 -3.82 -6.45 -25.54
C ALA A 382 -4.82 -7.58 -25.82
#